data_56f336c19b607eeb1b19ef44913141a1
#
_entry.id   56f336c19b607eeb1b19ef44913141a1
#
_cell.length_a   1.000
_cell.length_b   1.000
_cell.length_c   1.000
_cell.angle_alpha   90.00
_cell.angle_beta   90.00
_cell.angle_gamma   90.00
#
_symmetry.space_group_name_H-M   'P 1'
#
loop_
_entity.id
_entity.type
_entity.pdbx_description
1 polymer ?
#
loop_
_entity_poly.entity_id
_entity_poly.type
_entity_poly.pdbx_seq_one_letter_code
_entity_poly.pdbx_strand_id
1 'polypeptide(L)'
;MASIFSRIVAGEIPCYKIAEDEHYFAFLDISPLQKGHTLVIPKREVDYIFDLEDSELAGLQVFAKKVAVAIRKAIPCVKVGQCVLGLEVPHAHIHLVPMQSEADMRFTNPHLQLTPEEFEQIAQSI
;
A
#
# COMPACT_ATOMS: atom_id res chain seq x y z
N MET A 1 16.58 14.21 -4.65
CA MET A 1 16.19 13.18 -5.63
C MET A 1 14.85 12.59 -5.23
N ALA A 2 13.93 12.44 -6.19
CA ALA A 2 12.61 11.90 -5.89
C ALA A 2 12.69 10.41 -5.52
N SER A 3 11.89 9.99 -4.55
CA SER A 3 11.75 8.58 -4.20
C SER A 3 11.12 7.82 -5.36
N ILE A 4 11.28 6.49 -5.34
CA ILE A 4 10.62 5.63 -6.34
C ILE A 4 9.09 5.82 -6.27
N PHE A 5 8.53 6.05 -5.07
CA PHE A 5 7.09 6.25 -4.91
C PHE A 5 6.63 7.60 -5.48
N SER A 6 7.42 8.67 -5.32
CA SER A 6 7.13 9.95 -5.97
C SER A 6 7.11 9.81 -7.48
N ARG A 7 8.00 9.00 -8.02
CA ARG A 7 8.06 8.74 -9.46
C ARG A 7 6.87 7.92 -9.95
N ILE A 8 6.35 7.02 -9.10
CA ILE A 8 5.11 6.28 -9.38
C ILE A 8 3.92 7.25 -9.42
N VAL A 9 3.82 8.15 -8.44
CA VAL A 9 2.75 9.15 -8.42
C VAL A 9 2.79 10.05 -9.65
N ALA A 10 4.00 10.40 -10.10
CA ALA A 10 4.20 11.24 -11.30
C ALA A 10 3.94 10.50 -12.61
N GLY A 11 3.71 9.18 -12.58
CA GLY A 11 3.49 8.38 -13.78
C GLY A 11 4.76 7.98 -14.51
N GLU A 12 5.93 8.23 -13.93
CA GLU A 12 7.22 7.87 -14.53
C GLU A 12 7.53 6.38 -14.43
N ILE A 13 7.01 5.73 -13.38
CA ILE A 13 7.16 4.29 -13.13
C ILE A 13 5.77 3.69 -13.10
N PRO A 14 5.51 2.62 -13.87
CA PRO A 14 4.20 1.97 -13.86
C PRO A 14 3.91 1.30 -12.51
N CYS A 15 2.65 1.23 -12.15
CA CYS A 15 2.18 0.54 -10.95
C CYS A 15 0.77 -0.01 -11.19
N TYR A 16 0.32 -0.84 -10.26
CA TYR A 16 -1.07 -1.33 -10.26
C TYR A 16 -1.86 -0.47 -9.28
N LYS A 17 -2.41 0.63 -9.77
CA LYS A 17 -3.11 1.61 -8.96
C LYS A 17 -4.42 1.04 -8.41
N ILE A 18 -4.67 1.28 -7.12
CA ILE A 18 -5.90 0.89 -6.43
C ILE A 18 -6.84 2.09 -6.26
N ALA A 19 -6.30 3.20 -5.78
CA ALA A 19 -7.10 4.40 -5.49
C ALA A 19 -6.19 5.63 -5.46
N GLU A 20 -6.82 6.79 -5.66
CA GLU A 20 -6.09 8.06 -5.67
C GLU A 20 -7.06 9.18 -5.38
N ASP A 21 -6.62 10.16 -4.59
CA ASP A 21 -7.31 11.44 -4.47
C ASP A 21 -6.28 12.56 -4.61
N GLU A 22 -6.63 13.78 -4.19
CA GLU A 22 -5.75 14.93 -4.34
C GLU A 22 -4.43 14.77 -3.58
N HIS A 23 -4.46 14.11 -2.42
CA HIS A 23 -3.32 14.07 -1.50
C HIS A 23 -2.71 12.69 -1.28
N TYR A 24 -3.44 11.62 -1.61
CA TYR A 24 -3.05 10.25 -1.29
C TYR A 24 -3.14 9.34 -2.48
N PHE A 25 -2.39 8.25 -2.41
CA PHE A 25 -2.27 7.31 -3.53
C PHE A 25 -2.10 5.90 -2.98
N ALA A 26 -2.76 4.91 -3.59
CA ALA A 26 -2.65 3.52 -3.19
C ALA A 26 -2.39 2.64 -4.40
N PHE A 27 -1.47 1.69 -4.26
CA PHE A 27 -1.08 0.77 -5.33
C PHE A 27 -0.62 -0.56 -4.74
N LEU A 28 -0.67 -1.62 -5.55
CA LEU A 28 -0.25 -2.94 -5.09
C LEU A 28 1.26 -2.99 -4.90
N ASP A 29 1.70 -3.68 -3.83
CA ASP A 29 3.11 -4.02 -3.64
C ASP A 29 3.47 -5.11 -4.66
N ILE A 30 4.53 -4.88 -5.44
CA ILE A 30 4.97 -5.85 -6.46
C ILE A 30 5.76 -7.02 -5.87
N SER A 31 6.09 -6.95 -4.57
CA SER A 31 6.71 -8.05 -3.82
C SER A 31 5.82 -8.37 -2.61
N PRO A 32 4.58 -8.84 -2.85
CA PRO A 32 3.55 -8.89 -1.81
C PRO A 32 3.75 -10.06 -0.85
N LEU A 33 3.36 -9.85 0.40
CA LEU A 33 3.28 -10.94 1.38
C LEU A 33 2.05 -11.81 1.14
N GLN A 34 0.97 -11.19 0.66
CA GLN A 34 -0.29 -11.85 0.35
C GLN A 34 -0.90 -11.19 -0.90
N LYS A 35 -1.78 -11.89 -1.59
CA LYS A 35 -2.55 -11.27 -2.67
C LYS A 35 -3.34 -10.10 -2.11
N GLY A 36 -3.21 -8.93 -2.74
CA GLY A 36 -3.87 -7.73 -2.29
C GLY A 36 -3.05 -6.86 -1.34
N HIS A 37 -1.82 -7.25 -1.01
CA HIS A 37 -0.90 -6.41 -0.26
C HIS A 37 -0.75 -5.07 -0.96
N THR A 38 -1.18 -4.01 -0.31
CA THR A 38 -1.29 -2.67 -0.89
C THR A 38 -0.45 -1.69 -0.09
N LEU A 39 0.13 -0.71 -0.78
CA LEU A 39 0.85 0.40 -0.17
C LEU A 39 -0.01 1.65 -0.30
N VAL A 40 -0.10 2.40 0.80
CA VAL A 40 -0.84 3.67 0.84
C VAL A 40 0.15 4.76 1.21
N ILE A 41 0.26 5.79 0.37
CA ILE A 41 1.25 6.85 0.53
C ILE A 41 0.62 8.23 0.46
N PRO A 42 1.21 9.24 1.13
CA PRO A 42 0.93 10.62 0.79
C PRO A 42 1.62 10.95 -0.54
N LYS A 43 1.02 11.80 -1.35
CA LYS A 43 1.66 12.25 -2.60
C LYS A 43 2.88 13.12 -2.31
N ARG A 44 2.83 13.90 -1.21
CA ARG A 44 3.97 14.68 -0.77
C ARG A 44 5.04 13.74 -0.21
N GLU A 45 6.26 13.86 -0.67
CA GLU A 45 7.35 13.01 -0.25
C GLU A 45 7.84 13.41 1.14
N VAL A 46 7.58 12.55 2.13
CA VAL A 46 8.08 12.66 3.50
C VAL A 46 8.58 11.28 3.90
N ASP A 47 9.82 11.18 4.32
CA ASP A 47 10.44 9.89 4.64
C ASP A 47 9.80 9.24 5.88
N TYR A 48 9.69 10.00 6.95
CA TYR A 48 9.24 9.50 8.25
C TYR A 48 7.78 9.87 8.49
N ILE A 49 6.93 8.86 8.70
CA ILE A 49 5.49 9.09 8.81
C ILE A 49 5.13 10.06 9.94
N PHE A 50 5.91 10.05 11.04
CA PHE A 50 5.64 10.94 12.17
C PHE A 50 6.12 12.37 11.96
N ASP A 51 6.74 12.66 10.82
CA ASP A 51 7.03 14.03 10.39
C ASP A 51 5.88 14.65 9.60
N LEU A 52 4.82 13.88 9.31
CA LEU A 52 3.62 14.44 8.67
C LEU A 52 2.89 15.36 9.66
N GLU A 53 2.29 16.44 9.14
CA GLU A 53 1.38 17.26 9.94
C GLU A 53 0.20 16.40 10.40
N ASP A 54 -0.39 16.75 11.54
CA ASP A 54 -1.50 15.99 12.12
C ASP A 54 -2.65 15.78 11.12
N SER A 55 -3.02 16.83 10.40
CA SER A 55 -4.09 16.76 9.40
C SER A 55 -3.73 15.81 8.25
N GLU A 56 -2.48 15.82 7.83
CA GLU A 56 -1.98 14.96 6.76
C GLU A 56 -1.93 13.50 7.21
N LEU A 57 -1.47 13.26 8.42
CA LEU A 57 -1.45 11.92 9.01
C LEU A 57 -2.86 11.36 9.18
N ALA A 58 -3.77 12.18 9.70
CA ALA A 58 -5.17 11.80 9.87
C ALA A 58 -5.82 11.47 8.52
N GLY A 59 -5.58 12.30 7.50
CA GLY A 59 -6.09 12.06 6.15
C GLY A 59 -5.54 10.80 5.52
N LEU A 60 -4.25 10.54 5.70
CA LEU A 60 -3.60 9.32 5.23
C LEU A 60 -4.25 8.08 5.85
N GLN A 61 -4.49 8.11 7.16
CA GLN A 61 -5.10 6.97 7.85
C GLN A 61 -6.55 6.76 7.41
N VAL A 62 -7.31 7.82 7.21
CA VAL A 62 -8.69 7.71 6.72
C VAL A 62 -8.71 7.16 5.31
N PHE A 63 -7.81 7.61 4.46
CA PHE A 63 -7.67 7.07 3.10
C PHE A 63 -7.32 5.57 3.14
N ALA A 64 -6.37 5.19 3.99
CA ALA A 64 -5.99 3.78 4.18
C ALA A 64 -7.18 2.93 4.64
N LYS A 65 -8.02 3.46 5.52
CA LYS A 65 -9.24 2.77 5.96
C LYS A 65 -10.16 2.46 4.78
N LYS A 66 -10.37 3.42 3.90
CA LYS A 66 -11.23 3.22 2.71
C LYS A 66 -10.67 2.13 1.81
N VAL A 67 -9.36 2.14 1.61
CA VAL A 67 -8.68 1.12 0.81
C VAL A 67 -8.78 -0.25 1.48
N ALA A 68 -8.55 -0.32 2.79
CA ALA A 68 -8.64 -1.57 3.55
C ALA A 68 -10.04 -2.18 3.49
N VAL A 69 -11.07 -1.36 3.56
CA VAL A 69 -12.47 -1.82 3.42
C VAL A 69 -12.69 -2.45 2.04
N ALA A 70 -12.18 -1.80 1.00
CA ALA A 70 -12.29 -2.31 -0.37
C ALA A 70 -11.52 -3.63 -0.55
N ILE A 71 -10.32 -3.71 0.02
CA ILE A 71 -9.51 -4.94 -0.03
C ILE A 71 -10.26 -6.10 0.62
N ARG A 72 -10.82 -5.90 1.80
CA ARG A 72 -11.53 -6.96 2.51
C ARG A 72 -12.76 -7.47 1.77
N LYS A 73 -13.43 -6.59 1.04
CA LYS A 73 -14.57 -6.98 0.20
C LYS A 73 -14.15 -7.84 -1.00
N ALA A 74 -13.00 -7.54 -1.57
CA ALA A 74 -12.53 -8.20 -2.78
C ALA A 74 -11.76 -9.49 -2.50
N ILE A 75 -11.05 -9.56 -1.37
CA ILE A 75 -10.13 -10.65 -1.06
C ILE A 75 -10.55 -11.29 0.27
N PRO A 76 -10.92 -12.58 0.25
CA PRO A 76 -11.30 -13.27 1.49
C PRO A 76 -10.16 -13.25 2.50
N CYS A 77 -10.43 -12.69 3.67
CA CYS A 77 -9.48 -12.64 4.77
C CYS A 77 -10.21 -12.39 6.08
N VAL A 78 -9.55 -12.70 7.19
CA VAL A 78 -10.13 -12.45 8.51
C VAL A 78 -10.12 -10.95 8.78
N LYS A 79 -8.97 -10.31 8.59
CA LYS A 79 -8.79 -8.87 8.74
C LYS A 79 -7.71 -8.38 7.77
N VAL A 80 -7.73 -7.09 7.49
CA VAL A 80 -6.63 -6.41 6.84
C VAL A 80 -5.76 -5.81 7.93
N GLY A 81 -4.49 -6.23 7.98
CA GLY A 81 -3.52 -5.70 8.92
C GLY A 81 -2.82 -4.47 8.36
N GLN A 82 -2.33 -3.64 9.25
CA GLN A 82 -1.64 -2.40 8.88
C GLN A 82 -0.32 -2.29 9.61
N CYS A 83 0.74 -1.91 8.90
CA CYS A 83 2.00 -1.56 9.54
C CYS A 83 2.76 -0.51 8.73
N VAL A 84 3.72 0.14 9.39
CA VAL A 84 4.60 1.13 8.76
C VAL A 84 6.03 0.81 9.19
N LEU A 85 6.92 0.60 8.22
CA LEU A 85 8.34 0.33 8.48
C LEU A 85 9.21 1.46 7.90
N GLY A 86 9.21 1.62 6.58
CA GLY A 86 9.84 2.76 5.92
C GLY A 86 11.35 2.79 5.93
N LEU A 87 12.01 1.63 6.10
CA LEU A 87 13.48 1.60 6.19
C LEU A 87 14.17 1.48 4.83
N GLU A 88 13.48 0.99 3.81
CA GLU A 88 14.06 0.78 2.49
C GLU A 88 13.79 1.95 1.54
N VAL A 89 12.56 2.43 1.48
CA VAL A 89 12.17 3.53 0.61
C VAL A 89 11.92 4.78 1.44
N PRO A 90 12.63 5.90 1.18
CA PRO A 90 12.50 7.13 1.97
C PRO A 90 11.25 7.93 1.60
N HIS A 91 10.11 7.29 1.67
CA HIS A 91 8.80 7.87 1.43
C HIS A 91 7.80 7.10 2.29
N ALA A 92 7.19 7.77 3.24
CA ALA A 92 6.29 7.15 4.22
C ALA A 92 5.20 6.35 3.51
N HIS A 93 4.99 5.12 3.96
CA HIS A 93 3.98 4.25 3.37
C HIS A 93 3.39 3.30 4.40
N ILE A 94 2.08 3.13 4.32
CA ILE A 94 1.33 2.18 5.12
C ILE A 94 1.21 0.89 4.31
N HIS A 95 1.61 -0.23 4.91
CA HIS A 95 1.34 -1.56 4.35
C HIS A 95 -0.04 -2.02 4.81
N LEU A 96 -0.88 -2.43 3.87
CA LEU A 96 -2.16 -3.09 4.14
C LEU A 96 -2.07 -4.51 3.61
N VAL A 97 -2.19 -5.49 4.50
CA VAL A 97 -2.01 -6.91 4.15
C VAL A 97 -3.24 -7.71 4.58
N PRO A 98 -3.93 -8.38 3.65
CA PRO A 98 -5.00 -9.32 4.02
C PRO A 98 -4.41 -10.46 4.84
N MET A 99 -5.00 -10.75 6.03
CA MET A 99 -4.44 -11.74 6.94
C MET A 99 -5.46 -12.78 7.35
N GLN A 100 -4.99 -14.02 7.47
CA GLN A 100 -5.71 -15.10 8.13
C GLN A 100 -5.14 -15.34 9.52
N SER A 101 -3.88 -14.97 9.74
CA SER A 101 -3.18 -15.05 11.02
C SER A 101 -2.10 -13.97 11.08
N GLU A 102 -1.59 -13.70 12.28
CA GLU A 102 -0.51 -12.73 12.47
C GLU A 102 0.76 -13.08 11.69
N ALA A 103 0.98 -14.37 11.44
CA ALA A 103 2.15 -14.84 10.68
C ALA A 103 2.15 -14.27 9.25
N ASP A 104 1.00 -13.90 8.70
CA ASP A 104 0.91 -13.35 7.34
C ASP A 104 1.54 -11.96 7.22
N MET A 105 1.78 -11.27 8.35
CA MET A 105 2.40 -9.95 8.37
C MET A 105 3.92 -9.98 8.53
N ARG A 106 4.52 -11.16 8.57
CA ARG A 106 5.97 -11.28 8.72
C ARG A 106 6.69 -11.02 7.41
N PHE A 107 7.47 -9.95 7.36
CA PHE A 107 8.21 -9.57 6.15
C PHE A 107 9.37 -10.53 5.82
N THR A 108 9.72 -11.42 6.75
CA THR A 108 10.68 -12.50 6.52
C THR A 108 10.08 -13.71 5.82
N ASN A 109 8.75 -13.77 5.69
CA ASN A 109 8.09 -14.81 4.91
C ASN A 109 8.48 -14.69 3.42
N PRO A 110 8.45 -15.81 2.68
CA PRO A 110 8.62 -15.73 1.24
C PRO A 110 7.56 -14.81 0.62
N HIS A 111 8.00 -13.88 -0.22
CA HIS A 111 7.09 -12.98 -0.94
C HIS A 111 6.54 -13.69 -2.16
N LEU A 112 5.26 -13.44 -2.47
CA LEU A 112 4.60 -14.04 -3.62
C LEU A 112 5.17 -13.50 -4.92
N GLN A 113 5.22 -14.34 -5.93
CA GLN A 113 5.59 -13.94 -7.29
C GLN A 113 4.35 -14.09 -8.16
N LEU A 114 3.73 -12.96 -8.48
CA LEU A 114 2.51 -12.92 -9.27
C LEU A 114 2.82 -12.46 -10.69
N THR A 115 2.04 -12.94 -11.65
CA THR A 115 2.14 -12.48 -13.03
C THR A 115 1.50 -11.10 -13.18
N PRO A 116 1.86 -10.32 -14.23
CA PRO A 116 1.18 -9.06 -14.51
C PRO A 116 -0.34 -9.21 -14.60
N GLU A 117 -0.82 -10.31 -15.20
CA GLU A 117 -2.26 -10.58 -15.32
C GLU A 117 -2.91 -10.77 -13.95
N GLU A 118 -2.23 -11.46 -13.03
CA GLU A 118 -2.72 -11.65 -11.67
C GLU A 118 -2.79 -10.32 -10.91
N PHE A 119 -1.78 -9.48 -11.03
CA PHE A 119 -1.79 -8.14 -10.44
C PHE A 119 -2.94 -7.29 -11.00
N GLU A 120 -3.12 -7.30 -12.32
CA GLU A 120 -4.21 -6.56 -12.97
C GLU A 120 -5.57 -7.02 -12.45
N GLN A 121 -5.77 -8.31 -12.33
CA GLN A 121 -7.02 -8.89 -11.84
C GLN A 121 -7.29 -8.46 -10.40
N ILE A 122 -6.28 -8.52 -9.55
CA ILE A 122 -6.39 -8.12 -8.15
C ILE A 122 -6.73 -6.63 -8.07
N ALA A 123 -6.00 -5.79 -8.80
CA ALA A 123 -6.24 -4.35 -8.81
C ALA A 123 -7.66 -4.00 -9.27
N GLN A 124 -8.15 -4.68 -10.29
CA GLN A 124 -9.51 -4.45 -10.79
C GLN A 124 -10.59 -4.91 -9.82
N SER A 125 -10.31 -5.93 -8.99
CA SER A 125 -11.29 -6.45 -8.03
C SER A 125 -11.42 -5.56 -6.80
N ILE A 126 -10.43 -4.76 -6.49
CA ILE A 126 -10.43 -3.85 -5.36
C ILE A 126 -11.00 -2.49 -5.79
#